data_ed75ab9d6bf3f297f0c5c292e74898c5
#
_entry.id   ed75ab9d6bf3f297f0c5c292e74898c5
#
_cell.length_a   1.000
_cell.length_b   1.000
_cell.length_c   1.000
_cell.angle_alpha   90.00
_cell.angle_beta   90.00
_cell.angle_gamma   90.00
#
_symmetry.space_group_name_H-M   'P 1'
#
loop_
_entity.id
_entity.type
_entity.pdbx_description
1 polymer ?
#
loop_
_entity_poly.entity_id
_entity_poly.type
_entity_poly.pdbx_seq_one_letter_code
_entity_poly.pdbx_strand_id
1 'polypeptide(L)' 'MNTTLQTHRYLLQFAIKPSVQRTAVMDYLMKNRTHPTIDEIYMALSPGLPTLSKTTVYNTLNLFIERGAVQA' A
#
# COMPACT_ATOMS: atom_id res chain seq x y z
N MET A 1 -4.48 10.71 16.62
CA MET A 1 -3.98 9.36 16.43
C MET A 1 -3.22 9.26 15.12
N ASN A 2 -2.11 8.55 15.12
CA ASN A 2 -1.24 8.51 13.95
C ASN A 2 -1.52 7.26 13.10
N THR A 3 -2.29 7.42 12.01
CA THR A 3 -2.64 6.34 11.10
C THR A 3 -1.39 5.71 10.48
N THR A 4 -0.38 6.53 10.18
CA THR A 4 0.88 6.03 9.60
C THR A 4 1.57 5.04 10.52
N LEU A 5 1.58 5.32 11.83
CA LEU A 5 2.18 4.40 12.80
C LEU A 5 1.43 3.07 12.85
N GLN A 6 0.11 3.11 12.81
CA GLN A 6 -0.70 1.89 12.78
C GLN A 6 -0.40 1.08 11.52
N THR A 7 -0.27 1.74 10.38
CA THR A 7 0.05 1.09 9.13
C THR A 7 1.43 0.45 9.17
N HIS A 8 2.42 1.14 9.75
CA HIS A 8 3.76 0.58 9.92
C HIS A 8 3.72 -0.71 10.72
N ARG A 9 2.99 -0.70 11.84
CA ARG A 9 2.86 -1.90 12.69
C ARG A 9 2.20 -3.04 11.95
N TYR A 10 1.16 -2.73 11.18
CA TYR A 10 0.48 -3.74 10.38
C TYR A 10 1.42 -4.40 9.39
N LEU A 11 2.21 -3.60 8.67
CA LEU A 11 3.18 -4.14 7.70
C LEU A 11 4.23 -5.02 8.39
N LEU A 12 4.72 -4.59 9.54
CA LEU A 12 5.72 -5.36 10.28
C LEU A 12 5.18 -6.72 10.73
N GLN A 13 3.88 -6.82 11.03
CA GLN A 13 3.26 -8.09 11.40
C GLN A 13 3.37 -9.14 10.29
N PHE A 14 3.46 -8.69 9.05
CA PHE A 14 3.55 -9.57 7.89
C PHE A 14 4.97 -9.62 7.32
N ALA A 15 5.96 -9.22 8.11
CA ALA A 15 7.37 -9.22 7.71
C ALA A 15 7.62 -8.35 6.49
N ILE A 16 6.89 -7.24 6.37
CA ILE A 16 7.06 -6.27 5.29
C ILE A 16 7.73 -5.04 5.87
N LYS A 17 8.91 -4.69 5.33
CA LYS A 17 9.61 -3.50 5.77
C LYS A 17 8.86 -2.26 5.28
N PRO A 18 8.43 -1.36 6.17
CA PRO A 18 7.73 -0.15 5.75
C PRO A 18 8.61 0.76 4.92
N SER A 19 8.00 1.41 3.95
CA SER A 19 8.60 2.49 3.17
C SER A 19 7.51 3.50 2.90
N VAL A 20 7.88 4.68 2.41
CA VAL A 20 6.89 5.72 2.11
C VAL A 20 5.84 5.18 1.15
N GLN A 21 6.28 4.51 0.08
CA GLN A 21 5.36 4.00 -0.94
C GLN A 21 4.52 2.84 -0.41
N ARG A 22 5.14 1.88 0.27
CA ARG A 22 4.41 0.74 0.84
C ARG A 22 3.37 1.19 1.86
N THR A 23 3.75 2.14 2.71
CA THR A 23 2.84 2.66 3.72
C THR A 23 1.67 3.38 3.07
N ALA A 24 1.93 4.20 2.06
CA ALA A 24 0.87 4.93 1.36
C ALA A 24 -0.11 3.98 0.67
N VAL A 25 0.40 2.94 0.02
CA VAL A 25 -0.47 1.95 -0.64
C VAL A 25 -1.34 1.23 0.38
N MET A 26 -0.73 0.78 1.48
CA MET A 26 -1.50 0.08 2.51
C MET A 26 -2.53 1.00 3.17
N ASP A 27 -2.18 2.26 3.46
CA ASP A 27 -3.13 3.23 3.99
C ASP A 27 -4.33 3.39 3.07
N TYR A 28 -4.07 3.48 1.78
CA TYR A 28 -5.14 3.63 0.79
C TYR A 28 -6.05 2.40 0.81
N LEU A 29 -5.47 1.21 0.86
CA LEU A 29 -6.24 -0.03 0.89
C LEU A 29 -7.09 -0.15 2.16
N MET A 30 -6.56 0.29 3.28
CA MET A 30 -7.29 0.24 4.55
C MET A 30 -8.50 1.18 4.56
N LYS A 31 -8.38 2.32 3.88
CA LYS A 31 -9.46 3.30 3.79
C LYS A 31 -10.48 2.96 2.70
N ASN A 32 -10.06 2.23 1.69
CA ASN A 32 -10.88 1.94 0.51
C ASN A 32 -10.96 0.43 0.31
N ARG A 33 -11.90 -0.21 1.00
CA ARG A 33 -11.99 -1.67 1.03
C ARG A 33 -12.82 -2.25 -0.12
N THR A 34 -12.88 -1.54 -1.22
CA THR A 34 -13.66 -1.95 -2.40
C THR A 34 -12.82 -2.63 -3.47
N HIS A 35 -11.62 -3.10 -3.12
CA HIS A 35 -10.69 -3.75 -4.06
C HIS A 35 -10.34 -2.81 -5.21
N PRO A 36 -9.69 -1.66 -4.92
CA PRO A 36 -9.35 -0.71 -5.98
C PRO A 36 -8.36 -1.32 -6.96
N THR A 37 -8.45 -0.87 -8.20
CA THR A 37 -7.51 -1.30 -9.25
C THR A 37 -6.16 -0.60 -9.07
N ILE A 38 -5.15 -1.13 -9.76
CA ILE A 38 -3.82 -0.50 -9.78
C ILE A 38 -3.92 0.94 -10.28
N ASP A 39 -4.72 1.18 -11.32
CA ASP A 39 -4.90 2.53 -11.85
C ASP A 39 -5.53 3.46 -10.82
N GLU A 40 -6.54 3.00 -10.08
CA GLU A 40 -7.18 3.80 -9.05
C GLU A 40 -6.20 4.18 -7.94
N ILE A 41 -5.39 3.21 -7.49
CA ILE A 41 -4.38 3.46 -6.46
C ILE A 41 -3.35 4.46 -6.98
N TYR A 42 -2.87 4.24 -8.19
CA TYR A 42 -1.86 5.12 -8.78
C TYR A 42 -2.40 6.55 -8.92
N MET A 43 -3.61 6.70 -9.44
CA MET A 43 -4.21 8.03 -9.63
C MET A 43 -4.42 8.76 -8.31
N ALA A 44 -4.77 8.01 -7.26
CA ALA A 44 -5.00 8.61 -5.94
C ALA A 44 -3.71 9.03 -5.27
N LEU A 45 -2.64 8.26 -5.42
CA LEU A 45 -1.41 8.46 -4.66
C LEU A 45 -0.33 9.24 -5.42
N SER A 46 -0.34 9.21 -6.74
CA SER A 46 0.75 9.80 -7.53
C SER A 46 0.93 11.31 -7.31
N PRO A 47 -0.13 12.12 -7.09
CA PRO A 47 0.09 13.55 -6.85
C PRO A 47 0.96 13.83 -5.63
N GLY A 48 0.88 13.01 -4.58
CA GLY A 48 1.70 13.16 -3.38
C GLY A 48 2.99 12.36 -3.40
N LEU A 49 3.19 11.52 -4.41
CA LEU A 49 4.35 10.64 -4.51
C LEU A 49 4.89 10.68 -5.95
N PRO A 50 5.66 11.72 -6.30
CA PRO A 50 6.11 11.92 -7.68
C PRO A 50 6.90 10.75 -8.28
N THR A 51 7.57 9.97 -7.42
CA THR A 51 8.36 8.83 -7.89
C THR A 51 7.56 7.53 -8.01
N LEU A 52 6.28 7.55 -7.65
CA LEU A 52 5.44 6.37 -7.74
C LEU A 52 5.15 6.04 -9.21
N SER A 53 5.22 4.75 -9.56
CA SER A 53 4.83 4.27 -10.87
C SER A 53 3.79 3.18 -10.73
N LYS A 54 3.09 2.86 -11.82
CA LYS A 54 2.13 1.75 -11.81
C LYS A 54 2.84 0.43 -11.54
N THR A 55 4.06 0.28 -12.06
CA THR A 55 4.87 -0.91 -11.78
C THR A 55 5.15 -1.06 -10.30
N THR A 56 5.48 0.05 -9.62
CA THR A 56 5.71 0.03 -8.18
C THR A 56 4.45 -0.39 -7.43
N VAL A 57 3.28 0.13 -7.82
CA VAL A 57 2.01 -0.24 -7.21
C VAL A 57 1.77 -1.74 -7.40
N TYR A 58 1.95 -2.23 -8.61
CA TYR A 58 1.77 -3.64 -8.93
C TYR A 58 2.67 -4.54 -8.07
N ASN A 59 3.96 -4.21 -8.02
CA ASN A 59 4.93 -5.00 -7.24
C ASN A 59 4.62 -4.93 -5.74
N THR A 60 4.19 -3.78 -5.25
CA THR A 60 3.83 -3.61 -3.84
C THR A 60 2.61 -4.45 -3.49
N LEU A 61 1.59 -4.46 -4.34
CA LEU A 61 0.42 -5.30 -4.11
C LEU A 61 0.77 -6.78 -4.11
N ASN A 62 1.61 -7.21 -5.05
CA ASN A 62 2.05 -8.60 -5.10
C ASN A 62 2.80 -8.99 -3.84
N LEU A 63 3.64 -8.11 -3.32
CA LEU A 63 4.33 -8.36 -2.05
C LEU A 63 3.33 -8.52 -0.91
N PHE A 64 2.34 -7.65 -0.84
CA PHE A 64 1.32 -7.72 0.21
C PHE A 64 0.53 -9.03 0.15
N ILE A 65 0.16 -9.45 -1.06
CA ILE A 65 -0.56 -10.71 -1.26
C ILE A 65 0.32 -11.90 -0.87
N GLU A 66 1.58 -11.89 -1.30
CA GLU A 66 2.53 -12.95 -1.01
C GLU A 66 2.75 -13.13 0.49
N ARG A 67 2.78 -12.02 1.23
CA ARG A 67 2.99 -12.05 2.67
C ARG A 67 1.70 -12.24 3.46
N GLY A 68 0.56 -12.25 2.80
CA GLY A 68 -0.72 -12.43 3.47
C GLY A 68 -1.32 -11.18 4.07
N ALA A 69 -0.72 -10.01 3.81
CA ALA A 69 -1.24 -8.75 4.33
C ALA A 69 -2.50 -8.30 3.59
N VAL A 70 -2.68 -8.74 2.36
CA VAL A 70 -3.85 -8.47 1.52
C VAL A 70 -4.25 -9.76 0.85
N GLN A 71 -5.56 -10.00 0.76
CA GLN A 71 -6.08 -11.16 0.04
C GLN A 71 -6.26 -10.85 -1.43
N ALA A 72 -5.91 -11.81 -2.25
CA ALA A 72 -6.07 -11.68 -3.69
C ALA A 72 -7.55 -11.71 -4.10
#